data_34959b86869ee5d4735343875c8e314c
#
_entry.id   34959b86869ee5d4735343875c8e314c
#
_cell.length_a   1.000
_cell.length_b   1.000
_cell.length_c   1.000
_cell.angle_alpha   90.00
_cell.angle_beta   90.00
_cell.angle_gamma   90.00
#
_symmetry.space_group_name_H-M   'P 1'
#
loop_
_entity.id
_entity.type
_entity.pdbx_description
1 polymer ?
#
loop_
_entity_poly.entity_id
_entity_poly.type
_entity_poly.pdbx_seq_one_letter_code
_entity_poly.pdbx_strand_id
1 'polypeptide(L)'
;KLDKLEIIDLGQGIKLYYVQNKENNQYDITYTYPKGYVDDNNLSMAGELFYEVGTKKYPLESLQNIMSQKGIMVAMTVLSNQTEFTLTGTDSDKNNILEGLKIFEDKVSNNIATSKQYSTFATNMIGKLEQLIVDPEFLSSTSTSYVIYGENAWTSNIVNDAITLSTSKGNLYTNSINSVSTVKPEIFVYTSLSKEDVIDLIKQTHNFDNLADKARKDEEPLNIPKQKVYLTNADSKTVSVSFVGDFDVTSRENSTFALFYYEYENGLNGRTFKEIREKKGLTYSISNVLMGLEKYSYIAVDSSTQNEKMYEMIDGIREFLGNPDKLDKKLFEDTKQSLINEYEDQALKGYALYKDYSEKEYLGLETDRSKILSKIKAYTFEEYKKMYSEKVKLSNFSIVISGNTDKINVTGLEKYGEIIELTPEILTGADKK
;
A
#
# COMPACT_ATOMS: atom_id res chain seq x y z
N LYS A 1 25.84 -12.07 -8.61
CA LYS A 1 26.24 -11.74 -7.22
C LYS A 1 25.01 -11.23 -6.47
N LEU A 2 24.79 -11.72 -5.26
CA LEU A 2 23.67 -11.30 -4.41
C LEU A 2 23.94 -9.90 -3.85
N ASP A 3 22.89 -9.06 -3.82
CA ASP A 3 22.92 -7.80 -3.09
C ASP A 3 22.97 -8.07 -1.58
N LYS A 4 23.71 -7.26 -0.86
CA LYS A 4 23.84 -7.34 0.59
C LYS A 4 23.35 -6.03 1.22
N LEU A 5 22.44 -6.16 2.17
CA LEU A 5 21.99 -5.05 2.99
C LEU A 5 22.93 -4.84 4.17
N GLU A 6 23.49 -3.66 4.30
CA GLU A 6 24.25 -3.23 5.47
C GLU A 6 23.44 -2.15 6.21
N ILE A 7 23.33 -2.31 7.53
CA ILE A 7 22.60 -1.39 8.39
C ILE A 7 23.60 -0.63 9.24
N ILE A 8 23.58 0.70 9.14
CA ILE A 8 24.53 1.58 9.79
C ILE A 8 23.77 2.54 10.70
N ASP A 9 24.18 2.61 11.95
CA ASP A 9 23.68 3.61 12.89
C ASP A 9 24.40 4.94 12.65
N LEU A 10 23.66 5.97 12.23
CA LEU A 10 24.20 7.31 12.03
C LEU A 10 24.21 8.14 13.32
N GLY A 11 23.75 7.58 14.43
CA GLY A 11 23.51 8.29 15.67
C GLY A 11 22.12 8.90 15.73
N GLN A 12 21.73 9.35 16.93
CA GLN A 12 20.43 10.01 17.18
C GLN A 12 19.19 9.16 16.81
N GLY A 13 19.34 7.83 16.74
CA GLY A 13 18.25 6.93 16.37
C GLY A 13 17.96 6.87 14.88
N ILE A 14 18.86 7.35 14.02
CA ILE A 14 18.71 7.32 12.57
C ILE A 14 19.54 6.18 11.98
N LYS A 15 18.89 5.26 11.28
CA LYS A 15 19.53 4.15 10.59
C LYS A 15 19.64 4.43 9.09
N LEU A 16 20.79 4.04 8.53
CA LEU A 16 21.03 4.03 7.10
C LEU A 16 21.14 2.59 6.63
N TYR A 17 20.39 2.28 5.61
CA TYR A 17 20.36 0.98 4.93
C TYR A 17 21.08 1.12 3.60
N TYR A 18 22.23 0.47 3.49
CA TYR A 18 23.11 0.56 2.34
C TYR A 18 23.13 -0.74 1.55
N VAL A 19 22.94 -0.62 0.24
CA VAL A 19 23.13 -1.70 -0.73
C VAL A 19 24.04 -1.19 -1.84
N GLN A 20 25.15 -1.87 -2.07
CA GLN A 20 26.06 -1.50 -3.17
C GLN A 20 25.49 -1.91 -4.52
N ASN A 21 25.35 -0.95 -5.43
CA ASN A 21 25.01 -1.21 -6.83
C ASN A 21 26.23 -1.75 -7.59
N LYS A 22 26.20 -3.02 -7.96
CA LYS A 22 27.27 -3.69 -8.70
C LYS A 22 26.97 -3.86 -10.19
N GLU A 23 25.80 -3.38 -10.63
CA GLU A 23 25.30 -3.61 -11.98
C GLU A 23 25.54 -2.42 -12.92
N ASN A 24 25.39 -1.20 -12.40
CA ASN A 24 25.48 0.02 -13.19
C ASN A 24 25.83 1.22 -12.30
N ASN A 25 25.82 2.41 -12.89
CA ASN A 25 26.09 3.69 -12.21
C ASN A 25 24.79 4.45 -11.87
N GLN A 26 23.69 3.76 -11.64
CA GLN A 26 22.46 4.39 -11.13
C GLN A 26 22.47 4.38 -9.60
N TYR A 27 21.98 5.47 -9.01
CA TYR A 27 21.77 5.52 -7.57
C TYR A 27 20.31 5.83 -7.21
N ASP A 28 19.91 5.34 -6.05
CA ASP A 28 18.63 5.60 -5.40
C ASP A 28 18.91 5.95 -3.94
N ILE A 29 18.43 7.09 -3.50
CA ILE A 29 18.45 7.50 -2.10
C ILE A 29 17.01 7.79 -1.70
N THR A 30 16.53 7.07 -0.69
CA THR A 30 15.16 7.20 -0.20
C THR A 30 15.16 7.55 1.28
N TYR A 31 14.45 8.62 1.64
CA TYR A 31 14.16 8.98 3.02
C TYR A 31 12.73 8.56 3.34
N THR A 32 12.58 7.64 4.27
CA THR A 32 11.28 7.16 4.73
C THR A 32 10.98 7.74 6.10
N TYR A 33 9.96 8.58 6.16
CA TYR A 33 9.52 9.23 7.40
C TYR A 33 8.26 8.52 7.92
N PRO A 34 8.18 8.22 9.24
CA PRO A 34 7.02 7.54 9.85
C PRO A 34 5.83 8.49 10.04
N LYS A 35 5.50 9.24 9.02
CA LYS A 35 4.41 10.20 8.98
C LYS A 35 3.68 10.10 7.65
N GLY A 36 2.41 9.72 7.69
CA GLY A 36 1.56 9.54 6.52
C GLY A 36 0.24 10.29 6.64
N TYR A 37 -0.72 9.95 5.77
CA TYR A 37 -2.00 10.66 5.78
C TYR A 37 -2.85 10.37 7.05
N VAL A 38 -2.58 9.31 7.80
CA VAL A 38 -3.22 9.10 9.12
C VAL A 38 -2.80 10.13 10.17
N ASP A 39 -1.62 10.74 9.99
CA ASP A 39 -1.09 11.78 10.88
C ASP A 39 -1.50 13.19 10.42
N ASP A 40 -1.64 13.39 9.12
CA ASP A 40 -1.99 14.66 8.49
C ASP A 40 -2.79 14.39 7.22
N ASN A 41 -4.10 14.61 7.28
CA ASN A 41 -5.02 14.37 6.16
C ASN A 41 -4.68 15.19 4.91
N ASN A 42 -4.00 16.33 5.05
CA ASN A 42 -3.61 17.16 3.92
C ASN A 42 -2.46 16.54 3.10
N LEU A 43 -1.74 15.57 3.64
CA LEU A 43 -0.59 14.97 2.95
C LEU A 43 -0.96 14.31 1.63
N SER A 44 -2.15 13.73 1.50
CA SER A 44 -2.57 13.11 0.22
C SER A 44 -2.58 14.12 -0.92
N MET A 45 -3.18 15.29 -0.71
CA MET A 45 -3.20 16.37 -1.70
C MET A 45 -1.84 17.07 -1.80
N ALA A 46 -1.16 17.22 -0.68
CA ALA A 46 0.19 17.81 -0.64
C ALA A 46 1.20 17.01 -1.47
N GLY A 47 1.11 15.68 -1.45
CA GLY A 47 1.95 14.81 -2.28
C GLY A 47 1.78 15.05 -3.78
N GLU A 48 0.57 15.38 -4.22
CA GLU A 48 0.30 15.76 -5.60
C GLU A 48 0.85 17.16 -5.92
N LEU A 49 0.70 18.11 -4.99
CA LEU A 49 1.23 19.47 -5.15
C LEU A 49 2.76 19.50 -5.24
N PHE A 50 3.44 18.56 -4.61
CA PHE A 50 4.91 18.47 -4.58
C PHE A 50 5.55 18.61 -5.95
N TYR A 51 4.92 18.06 -6.99
CA TYR A 51 5.43 18.10 -8.37
C TYR A 51 5.15 19.41 -9.11
N GLU A 52 4.27 20.24 -8.56
CA GLU A 52 3.82 21.49 -9.19
C GLU A 52 4.45 22.74 -8.59
N VAL A 53 5.36 22.56 -7.63
CA VAL A 53 6.00 23.67 -6.91
C VAL A 53 7.51 23.49 -6.82
N GLY A 54 8.20 24.58 -6.61
CA GLY A 54 9.62 24.60 -6.30
C GLY A 54 9.90 25.03 -4.88
N THR A 55 11.07 25.58 -4.67
CA THR A 55 11.52 26.17 -3.41
C THR A 55 11.97 27.61 -3.69
N LYS A 56 12.30 28.35 -2.63
CA LYS A 56 12.90 29.68 -2.79
C LYS A 56 14.23 29.61 -3.53
N LYS A 57 15.04 28.59 -3.22
CA LYS A 57 16.38 28.40 -3.82
C LYS A 57 16.28 27.83 -5.24
N TYR A 58 15.34 26.96 -5.48
CA TYR A 58 15.09 26.30 -6.77
C TYR A 58 13.64 26.52 -7.21
N PRO A 59 13.32 27.67 -7.84
CA PRO A 59 12.01 27.88 -8.44
C PRO A 59 11.66 26.75 -9.43
N LEU A 60 10.40 26.41 -9.60
CA LEU A 60 9.96 25.23 -10.34
C LEU A 60 10.60 25.08 -11.73
N GLU A 61 10.61 26.14 -12.52
CA GLU A 61 11.19 26.11 -13.87
C GLU A 61 12.70 25.81 -13.83
N SER A 62 13.44 26.50 -12.94
CA SER A 62 14.88 26.26 -12.74
C SER A 62 15.13 24.82 -12.25
N LEU A 63 14.33 24.35 -11.33
CA LEU A 63 14.41 22.99 -10.79
C LEU A 63 14.22 21.94 -11.90
N GLN A 64 13.17 22.09 -12.72
CA GLN A 64 12.88 21.18 -13.82
C GLN A 64 14.02 21.16 -14.86
N ASN A 65 14.59 22.32 -15.19
CA ASN A 65 15.72 22.42 -16.11
C ASN A 65 16.98 21.72 -15.57
N ILE A 66 17.32 21.95 -14.30
CA ILE A 66 18.50 21.32 -13.66
C ILE A 66 18.31 19.81 -13.60
N MET A 67 17.15 19.34 -13.17
CA MET A 67 16.84 17.91 -13.09
C MET A 67 16.95 17.23 -14.45
N SER A 68 16.40 17.85 -15.48
CA SER A 68 16.48 17.34 -16.86
C SER A 68 17.93 17.29 -17.37
N GLN A 69 18.71 18.35 -17.16
CA GLN A 69 20.10 18.42 -17.61
C GLN A 69 21.02 17.42 -16.90
N LYS A 70 20.76 17.16 -15.61
CA LYS A 70 21.59 16.28 -14.79
C LYS A 70 21.07 14.84 -14.71
N GLY A 71 19.91 14.54 -15.29
CA GLY A 71 19.30 13.22 -15.21
C GLY A 71 18.88 12.84 -13.77
N ILE A 72 18.47 13.83 -12.98
CA ILE A 72 18.04 13.66 -11.60
C ILE A 72 16.52 13.63 -11.54
N MET A 73 15.96 12.75 -10.72
CA MET A 73 14.53 12.73 -10.38
C MET A 73 14.35 12.82 -8.88
N VAL A 74 13.37 13.61 -8.46
CA VAL A 74 12.94 13.72 -7.06
C VAL A 74 11.46 13.38 -7.00
N ALA A 75 11.10 12.44 -6.13
CA ALA A 75 9.73 11.97 -5.98
C ALA A 75 9.29 11.99 -4.51
N MET A 76 7.98 12.11 -4.30
CA MET A 76 7.33 11.99 -2.99
C MET A 76 6.20 10.98 -3.12
N THR A 77 6.15 10.02 -2.20
CA THR A 77 5.09 9.03 -2.12
C THR A 77 4.47 9.07 -0.72
N VAL A 78 3.20 9.41 -0.65
CA VAL A 78 2.44 9.46 0.61
C VAL A 78 1.67 8.16 0.77
N LEU A 79 1.94 7.45 1.86
CA LEU A 79 1.20 6.26 2.29
C LEU A 79 0.38 6.58 3.55
N SER A 80 -0.42 5.63 4.00
CA SER A 80 -1.23 5.81 5.22
C SER A 80 -0.36 6.14 6.44
N ASN A 81 0.75 5.44 6.60
CA ASN A 81 1.56 5.42 7.81
C ASN A 81 2.97 5.97 7.64
N GLN A 82 3.35 6.35 6.43
CA GLN A 82 4.68 6.88 6.13
C GLN A 82 4.70 7.67 4.83
N THR A 83 5.72 8.51 4.69
CA THR A 83 6.00 9.25 3.46
C THR A 83 7.42 8.97 3.03
N GLU A 84 7.61 8.66 1.76
CA GLU A 84 8.91 8.43 1.16
C GLU A 84 9.26 9.57 0.21
N PHE A 85 10.48 10.11 0.36
CA PHE A 85 11.09 10.98 -0.64
C PHE A 85 12.23 10.22 -1.29
N THR A 86 12.30 10.25 -2.61
CA THR A 86 13.29 9.50 -3.37
C THR A 86 14.05 10.42 -4.33
N LEU A 87 15.37 10.30 -4.30
CA LEU A 87 16.28 10.90 -5.26
C LEU A 87 16.92 9.79 -6.09
N THR A 88 16.83 9.91 -7.41
CA THR A 88 17.51 9.00 -8.34
C THR A 88 18.38 9.78 -9.34
N GLY A 89 19.44 9.16 -9.79
CA GLY A 89 20.36 9.75 -10.76
C GLY A 89 21.52 8.82 -11.10
N THR A 90 22.59 9.37 -11.65
CA THR A 90 23.81 8.63 -11.97
C THR A 90 24.94 8.99 -11.02
N ASP A 91 25.70 7.99 -10.57
CA ASP A 91 26.79 8.11 -9.60
C ASP A 91 28.18 7.91 -10.20
N SER A 92 28.31 8.11 -11.51
CA SER A 92 29.63 8.08 -12.19
C SER A 92 30.60 9.12 -11.66
N ASP A 93 30.08 10.19 -11.05
CA ASP A 93 30.84 11.23 -10.38
C ASP A 93 30.18 11.57 -9.02
N LYS A 94 30.97 11.61 -7.94
CA LYS A 94 30.52 12.04 -6.60
C LYS A 94 29.81 13.40 -6.60
N ASN A 95 30.27 14.34 -7.45
CA ASN A 95 29.67 15.66 -7.54
C ASN A 95 28.21 15.59 -8.02
N ASN A 96 27.87 14.64 -8.87
CA ASN A 96 26.49 14.47 -9.32
C ASN A 96 25.56 14.08 -8.15
N ILE A 97 26.00 13.19 -7.28
CA ILE A 97 25.22 12.85 -6.08
C ILE A 97 25.13 14.04 -5.13
N LEU A 98 26.22 14.75 -4.88
CA LEU A 98 26.24 15.91 -4.00
C LEU A 98 25.27 17.01 -4.48
N GLU A 99 25.28 17.33 -5.77
CA GLU A 99 24.36 18.30 -6.34
C GLU A 99 22.91 17.82 -6.28
N GLY A 100 22.69 16.55 -6.57
CA GLY A 100 21.38 15.91 -6.41
C GLY A 100 20.87 15.99 -4.97
N LEU A 101 21.71 15.67 -4.00
CA LEU A 101 21.37 15.76 -2.58
C LEU A 101 21.02 17.18 -2.14
N LYS A 102 21.73 18.19 -2.63
CA LYS A 102 21.41 19.60 -2.30
C LYS A 102 20.01 19.99 -2.77
N ILE A 103 19.63 19.59 -3.98
CA ILE A 103 18.29 19.80 -4.53
C ILE A 103 17.26 19.01 -3.73
N PHE A 104 17.56 17.73 -3.49
CA PHE A 104 16.70 16.81 -2.77
C PHE A 104 16.36 17.30 -1.36
N GLU A 105 17.35 17.68 -0.58
CA GLU A 105 17.16 18.19 0.79
C GLU A 105 16.29 19.46 0.80
N ASP A 106 16.47 20.33 -0.17
CA ASP A 106 15.67 21.54 -0.27
C ASP A 106 14.22 21.24 -0.64
N LYS A 107 14.00 20.33 -1.59
CA LYS A 107 12.66 19.85 -1.98
C LYS A 107 11.94 19.07 -0.87
N VAL A 108 12.65 18.37 -0.04
CA VAL A 108 12.06 17.65 1.10
C VAL A 108 11.52 18.62 2.16
N SER A 109 12.19 19.76 2.40
CA SER A 109 11.94 20.60 3.58
C SER A 109 11.46 22.03 3.29
N ASN A 110 11.64 22.56 2.09
CA ASN A 110 11.51 23.99 1.81
C ASN A 110 10.59 24.33 0.63
N ASN A 111 9.56 23.53 0.40
CA ASN A 111 8.60 23.77 -0.67
C ASN A 111 7.82 25.06 -0.44
N ILE A 112 7.61 25.82 -1.49
CA ILE A 112 6.75 27.00 -1.52
C ILE A 112 5.90 26.99 -2.78
N ALA A 113 4.68 27.50 -2.68
CA ALA A 113 3.75 27.61 -3.79
C ALA A 113 3.46 29.10 -4.09
N THR A 114 3.55 29.51 -5.34
CA THR A 114 3.00 30.77 -5.77
C THR A 114 1.47 30.68 -5.81
N SER A 115 0.78 31.82 -5.74
CA SER A 115 -0.69 31.85 -5.84
C SER A 115 -1.19 31.25 -7.16
N LYS A 116 -0.47 31.46 -8.25
CA LYS A 116 -0.81 30.91 -9.57
C LYS A 116 -0.61 29.39 -9.61
N GLN A 117 0.50 28.88 -9.09
CA GLN A 117 0.76 27.45 -9.01
C GLN A 117 -0.33 26.73 -8.22
N TYR A 118 -0.67 27.28 -7.07
CA TYR A 118 -1.73 26.70 -6.23
C TYR A 118 -3.11 26.76 -6.89
N SER A 119 -3.49 27.91 -7.44
CA SER A 119 -4.78 28.09 -8.12
C SER A 119 -4.98 27.08 -9.27
N THR A 120 -3.95 26.92 -10.09
CA THR A 120 -3.96 25.93 -11.20
C THR A 120 -4.07 24.51 -10.66
N PHE A 121 -3.27 24.16 -9.66
CA PHE A 121 -3.30 22.85 -9.02
C PHE A 121 -4.67 22.53 -8.40
N ALA A 122 -5.21 23.46 -7.61
CA ALA A 122 -6.48 23.27 -6.92
C ALA A 122 -7.64 23.08 -7.91
N THR A 123 -7.71 23.88 -8.97
CA THR A 123 -8.72 23.74 -10.02
C THR A 123 -8.65 22.37 -10.70
N ASN A 124 -7.46 21.93 -11.08
CA ASN A 124 -7.26 20.63 -11.72
C ASN A 124 -7.59 19.46 -10.77
N MET A 125 -7.18 19.57 -9.52
CA MET A 125 -7.40 18.52 -8.53
C MET A 125 -8.88 18.38 -8.15
N ILE A 126 -9.58 19.49 -7.95
CA ILE A 126 -11.03 19.47 -7.70
C ILE A 126 -11.76 18.79 -8.87
N GLY A 127 -11.39 19.11 -10.12
CA GLY A 127 -11.96 18.44 -11.29
C GLY A 127 -11.72 16.93 -11.30
N LYS A 128 -10.53 16.47 -10.90
CA LYS A 128 -10.24 15.04 -10.77
C LYS A 128 -11.07 14.38 -9.68
N LEU A 129 -11.22 15.01 -8.51
CA LEU A 129 -12.02 14.47 -7.41
C LEU A 129 -13.51 14.38 -7.79
N GLU A 130 -14.04 15.36 -8.50
CA GLU A 130 -15.41 15.35 -9.02
C GLU A 130 -15.65 14.19 -10.00
N GLN A 131 -14.67 13.83 -10.81
CA GLN A 131 -14.74 12.67 -11.71
C GLN A 131 -14.67 11.35 -10.94
N LEU A 132 -13.84 11.27 -9.90
CA LEU A 132 -13.70 10.06 -9.09
C LEU A 132 -14.97 9.65 -8.37
N ILE A 133 -15.72 10.60 -7.82
CA ILE A 133 -16.94 10.29 -7.03
C ILE A 133 -18.07 9.67 -7.85
N VAL A 134 -17.98 9.71 -9.18
CA VAL A 134 -18.94 9.06 -10.09
C VAL A 134 -18.34 7.89 -10.88
N ASP A 135 -17.06 7.60 -10.68
CA ASP A 135 -16.37 6.51 -11.35
C ASP A 135 -16.75 5.16 -10.74
N PRO A 136 -17.27 4.18 -11.52
CA PRO A 136 -17.72 2.90 -10.97
C PRO A 136 -16.60 2.05 -10.35
N GLU A 137 -15.40 2.06 -10.91
CA GLU A 137 -14.26 1.31 -10.37
C GLU A 137 -13.80 1.90 -9.05
N PHE A 138 -13.76 3.23 -8.97
CA PHE A 138 -13.46 3.94 -7.74
C PHE A 138 -14.50 3.65 -6.64
N LEU A 139 -15.79 3.71 -6.96
CA LEU A 139 -16.85 3.40 -6.00
C LEU A 139 -16.78 1.95 -5.51
N SER A 140 -16.42 1.01 -6.38
CA SER A 140 -16.23 -0.39 -6.01
C SER A 140 -15.09 -0.58 -5.01
N SER A 141 -13.91 -0.04 -5.30
CA SER A 141 -12.75 -0.15 -4.40
C SER A 141 -12.97 0.58 -3.09
N THR A 142 -13.62 1.73 -3.14
CA THR A 142 -13.97 2.54 -1.97
C THR A 142 -14.98 1.84 -1.06
N SER A 143 -15.92 1.08 -1.62
CA SER A 143 -16.88 0.29 -0.84
C SER A 143 -16.19 -0.72 0.07
N THR A 144 -15.23 -1.47 -0.47
CA THR A 144 -14.44 -2.43 0.31
C THR A 144 -13.61 -1.73 1.40
N SER A 145 -12.92 -0.65 1.04
CA SER A 145 -12.16 0.15 2.01
C SER A 145 -13.03 0.72 3.12
N TYR A 146 -14.23 1.16 2.80
CA TYR A 146 -15.18 1.69 3.79
C TYR A 146 -15.64 0.60 4.76
N VAL A 147 -15.90 -0.62 4.29
CA VAL A 147 -16.29 -1.74 5.18
C VAL A 147 -15.16 -2.07 6.16
N ILE A 148 -13.91 -1.98 5.73
CA ILE A 148 -12.74 -2.27 6.58
C ILE A 148 -12.43 -1.11 7.53
N TYR A 149 -12.32 0.11 7.01
CA TYR A 149 -11.78 1.27 7.72
C TYR A 149 -12.84 2.31 8.11
N GLY A 150 -14.05 2.20 7.59
CA GLY A 150 -15.14 3.14 7.85
C GLY A 150 -14.74 4.57 7.52
N GLU A 151 -15.00 5.47 8.45
CA GLU A 151 -14.64 6.89 8.31
C GLU A 151 -13.14 7.17 8.34
N ASN A 152 -12.34 6.21 8.76
CA ASN A 152 -10.87 6.30 8.74
C ASN A 152 -10.29 6.11 7.34
N ALA A 153 -11.05 5.54 6.40
CA ALA A 153 -10.61 5.45 5.01
C ALA A 153 -10.38 6.85 4.44
N TRP A 154 -9.24 7.07 3.79
CA TRP A 154 -8.93 8.39 3.20
C TRP A 154 -9.99 8.82 2.18
N THR A 155 -10.60 7.89 1.47
CA THR A 155 -11.67 8.12 0.49
C THR A 155 -12.94 8.73 1.11
N SER A 156 -13.15 8.50 2.41
CA SER A 156 -14.26 9.13 3.16
C SER A 156 -14.10 10.63 3.37
N ASN A 157 -12.95 11.20 2.99
CA ASN A 157 -12.64 12.62 3.12
C ASN A 157 -12.58 13.35 1.77
N ILE A 158 -12.86 12.70 0.65
CA ILE A 158 -12.69 13.27 -0.69
C ILE A 158 -13.48 14.58 -0.88
N VAL A 159 -14.73 14.63 -0.42
CA VAL A 159 -15.53 15.84 -0.53
C VAL A 159 -14.98 16.96 0.35
N ASN A 160 -14.52 16.62 1.55
CA ASN A 160 -13.87 17.59 2.43
C ASN A 160 -12.53 18.08 1.83
N ASP A 161 -11.78 17.22 1.18
CA ASP A 161 -10.53 17.59 0.48
C ASP A 161 -10.83 18.59 -0.65
N ALA A 162 -11.89 18.38 -1.43
CA ALA A 162 -12.29 19.32 -2.48
C ALA A 162 -12.69 20.69 -1.91
N ILE A 163 -13.42 20.71 -0.80
CA ILE A 163 -13.78 21.96 -0.10
C ILE A 163 -12.51 22.66 0.41
N THR A 164 -11.61 21.94 1.04
CA THR A 164 -10.36 22.48 1.57
C THR A 164 -9.49 23.06 0.44
N LEU A 165 -9.38 22.36 -0.68
CA LEU A 165 -8.67 22.87 -1.86
C LEU A 165 -9.25 24.22 -2.36
N SER A 166 -10.57 24.35 -2.37
CA SER A 166 -11.24 25.55 -2.86
C SER A 166 -11.17 26.76 -1.91
N THR A 167 -11.01 26.51 -0.62
CA THR A 167 -11.08 27.54 0.44
C THR A 167 -9.71 27.89 1.04
N SER A 168 -8.68 27.07 0.79
CA SER A 168 -7.34 27.25 1.37
C SER A 168 -6.38 27.92 0.42
N LYS A 169 -5.15 28.12 0.92
CA LYS A 169 -4.01 28.64 0.16
C LYS A 169 -2.93 27.57 0.06
N GLY A 170 -2.01 27.74 -0.88
CA GLY A 170 -0.94 26.78 -1.15
C GLY A 170 -0.05 26.47 0.04
N ASN A 171 0.13 27.42 0.96
CA ASN A 171 0.95 27.20 2.16
C ASN A 171 0.37 26.15 3.13
N LEU A 172 -0.92 25.87 3.11
CA LEU A 172 -1.48 24.75 3.88
C LEU A 172 -0.82 23.44 3.48
N TYR A 173 -0.72 23.19 2.20
CA TYR A 173 -0.16 21.94 1.65
C TYR A 173 1.36 21.89 1.63
N THR A 174 2.02 23.02 1.30
CA THR A 174 3.48 23.07 1.34
C THR A 174 4.01 22.94 2.77
N ASN A 175 3.30 23.48 3.76
CA ASN A 175 3.63 23.24 5.18
C ASN A 175 3.46 21.77 5.57
N SER A 176 2.45 21.09 5.05
CA SER A 176 2.30 19.63 5.26
C SER A 176 3.49 18.86 4.68
N ILE A 177 3.91 19.15 3.45
CA ILE A 177 5.11 18.54 2.86
C ILE A 177 6.32 18.78 3.76
N ASN A 178 6.60 20.05 4.06
CA ASN A 178 7.80 20.45 4.81
C ASN A 178 7.82 19.90 6.24
N SER A 179 6.66 19.64 6.82
CA SER A 179 6.53 19.09 8.18
C SER A 179 6.92 17.62 8.28
N VAL A 180 6.92 16.88 7.17
CA VAL A 180 7.28 15.46 7.16
C VAL A 180 8.72 15.26 7.63
N SER A 181 9.63 16.13 7.21
CA SER A 181 11.06 16.03 7.53
C SER A 181 11.44 16.53 8.93
N THR A 182 10.48 16.91 9.76
CA THR A 182 10.74 17.31 11.16
C THR A 182 10.94 16.14 12.11
N VAL A 183 10.65 14.93 11.66
CA VAL A 183 10.85 13.69 12.41
C VAL A 183 12.02 12.89 11.85
N LYS A 184 12.53 11.94 12.63
CA LYS A 184 13.67 11.10 12.24
C LYS A 184 13.28 10.12 11.14
N PRO A 185 14.02 10.08 10.00
CA PRO A 185 13.79 9.12 8.92
C PRO A 185 14.56 7.82 9.10
N GLU A 186 14.18 6.81 8.32
CA GLU A 186 15.10 5.80 7.81
C GLU A 186 15.68 6.30 6.49
N ILE A 187 16.98 6.05 6.26
CA ILE A 187 17.65 6.45 5.04
C ILE A 187 18.09 5.18 4.29
N PHE A 188 17.61 5.02 3.07
CA PHE A 188 18.05 3.95 2.17
C PHE A 188 18.96 4.51 1.09
N VAL A 189 20.03 3.79 0.78
CA VAL A 189 20.98 4.15 -0.28
C VAL A 189 21.34 2.93 -1.11
N TYR A 190 21.13 3.05 -2.41
CA TYR A 190 21.60 2.13 -3.42
C TYR A 190 22.54 2.89 -4.37
N THR A 191 23.82 2.55 -4.39
CA THR A 191 24.85 3.29 -5.16
C THR A 191 26.06 2.44 -5.43
N SER A 192 26.81 2.76 -6.51
CA SER A 192 28.11 2.15 -6.78
C SER A 192 29.24 2.68 -5.89
N LEU A 193 29.05 3.84 -5.25
CA LEU A 193 30.02 4.40 -4.30
C LEU A 193 30.14 3.56 -3.05
N SER A 194 31.26 3.67 -2.36
CA SER A 194 31.43 3.06 -1.03
C SER A 194 30.44 3.67 -0.03
N LYS A 195 30.10 2.88 1.00
CA LYS A 195 29.24 3.37 2.08
C LYS A 195 29.82 4.59 2.79
N GLU A 196 31.13 4.61 2.99
CA GLU A 196 31.84 5.73 3.63
C GLU A 196 31.65 7.02 2.81
N ASP A 197 31.83 6.96 1.51
CA ASP A 197 31.67 8.09 0.61
C ASP A 197 30.25 8.65 0.61
N VAL A 198 29.24 7.80 0.49
CA VAL A 198 27.84 8.26 0.45
C VAL A 198 27.37 8.77 1.81
N ILE A 199 27.82 8.16 2.91
CA ILE A 199 27.54 8.64 4.27
C ILE A 199 28.10 10.05 4.46
N ASP A 200 29.33 10.32 4.01
CA ASP A 200 29.93 11.66 4.08
C ASP A 200 29.11 12.68 3.29
N LEU A 201 28.64 12.33 2.09
CA LEU A 201 27.79 13.20 1.28
C LEU A 201 26.46 13.52 1.97
N ILE A 202 25.83 12.52 2.57
CA ILE A 202 24.58 12.71 3.30
C ILE A 202 24.80 13.58 4.54
N LYS A 203 25.88 13.36 5.30
CA LYS A 203 26.22 14.18 6.46
C LYS A 203 26.51 15.64 6.12
N GLN A 204 27.00 15.93 4.91
CA GLN A 204 27.21 17.28 4.44
C GLN A 204 25.92 18.01 4.07
N THR A 205 24.86 17.30 3.72
CA THR A 205 23.65 17.87 3.13
C THR A 205 22.43 17.74 4.03
N HIS A 206 22.28 16.64 4.77
CA HIS A 206 21.12 16.39 5.61
C HIS A 206 21.27 17.04 6.99
N ASN A 207 20.23 17.74 7.44
CA ASN A 207 20.19 18.29 8.79
C ASN A 207 19.64 17.24 9.77
N PHE A 208 20.50 16.78 10.69
CA PHE A 208 20.14 15.82 11.75
C PHE A 208 19.70 16.49 13.05
N ASP A 209 19.77 17.83 13.15
CA ASP A 209 19.52 18.54 14.38
C ASP A 209 18.02 18.71 14.65
N ASN A 210 17.64 18.54 15.92
CA ASN A 210 16.29 18.81 16.41
C ASN A 210 15.16 17.98 15.77
N LEU A 211 15.49 16.81 15.24
CA LEU A 211 14.48 15.88 14.71
C LEU A 211 13.74 15.17 15.84
N ALA A 212 12.43 15.14 15.75
CA ALA A 212 11.59 14.47 16.74
C ALA A 212 11.54 12.96 16.51
N ASP A 213 11.48 12.20 17.60
CA ASP A 213 11.10 10.79 17.52
C ASP A 213 9.62 10.68 17.20
N LYS A 214 9.28 9.78 16.30
CA LYS A 214 7.89 9.47 15.98
C LYS A 214 7.76 7.99 15.62
N ALA A 215 6.84 7.31 16.29
CA ALA A 215 6.47 5.96 15.91
C ALA A 215 5.55 5.97 14.67
N ARG A 216 5.75 5.02 13.78
CA ARG A 216 4.87 4.74 12.66
C ARG A 216 3.49 4.32 13.20
N LYS A 217 2.42 4.82 12.60
CA LYS A 217 1.05 4.54 12.99
C LYS A 217 0.28 4.02 11.79
N ASP A 218 -0.18 2.78 11.85
CA ASP A 218 -1.01 2.19 10.81
C ASP A 218 -2.40 2.85 10.77
N GLU A 219 -3.02 2.81 9.58
CA GLU A 219 -4.44 3.03 9.43
C GLU A 219 -5.17 1.96 10.24
N GLU A 220 -5.98 2.38 11.21
CA GLU A 220 -6.68 1.44 12.10
C GLU A 220 -7.97 0.95 11.44
N PRO A 221 -8.08 -0.34 11.12
CA PRO A 221 -9.34 -0.91 10.70
C PRO A 221 -10.38 -0.79 11.82
N LEU A 222 -11.60 -0.52 11.45
CA LEU A 222 -12.72 -0.71 12.35
C LEU A 222 -13.01 -2.21 12.45
N ASN A 223 -13.71 -2.59 13.51
CA ASN A 223 -14.17 -3.97 13.65
C ASN A 223 -15.04 -4.34 12.45
N ILE A 224 -14.58 -5.24 11.59
CA ILE A 224 -15.32 -5.63 10.39
C ILE A 224 -16.60 -6.33 10.79
N PRO A 225 -17.78 -5.83 10.38
CA PRO A 225 -19.05 -6.48 10.67
C PRO A 225 -19.10 -7.89 10.09
N LYS A 226 -19.80 -8.80 10.76
CA LYS A 226 -19.94 -10.18 10.33
C LYS A 226 -21.31 -10.41 9.72
N GLN A 227 -21.35 -11.22 8.65
CA GLN A 227 -22.58 -11.70 8.01
C GLN A 227 -23.54 -10.59 7.55
N LYS A 228 -22.96 -9.48 7.08
CA LYS A 228 -23.69 -8.38 6.46
C LYS A 228 -23.48 -8.39 4.94
N VAL A 229 -24.40 -7.76 4.22
CA VAL A 229 -24.28 -7.53 2.79
C VAL A 229 -24.29 -6.03 2.57
N TYR A 230 -23.17 -5.51 2.08
CA TYR A 230 -23.04 -4.10 1.71
C TYR A 230 -23.29 -3.94 0.22
N LEU A 231 -24.13 -2.99 -0.17
CA LEU A 231 -24.53 -2.78 -1.54
C LEU A 231 -24.29 -1.35 -1.97
N THR A 232 -23.51 -1.16 -3.01
CA THR A 232 -23.27 0.13 -3.66
C THR A 232 -23.82 0.11 -5.08
N ASN A 233 -24.66 1.08 -5.41
CA ASN A 233 -25.11 1.27 -6.79
C ASN A 233 -24.05 2.05 -7.57
N ALA A 234 -23.52 1.43 -8.61
CA ALA A 234 -22.54 2.02 -9.52
C ALA A 234 -22.89 1.64 -10.96
N ASP A 235 -22.80 2.59 -11.88
CA ASP A 235 -23.11 2.36 -13.29
C ASP A 235 -21.97 1.59 -13.98
N SER A 236 -21.85 0.32 -13.65
CA SER A 236 -20.84 -0.58 -14.17
C SER A 236 -21.46 -1.66 -15.06
N LYS A 237 -20.69 -2.12 -16.05
CA LYS A 237 -21.07 -3.26 -16.91
C LYS A 237 -20.97 -4.61 -16.21
N THR A 238 -20.20 -4.68 -15.14
CA THR A 238 -19.98 -5.87 -14.32
C THR A 238 -20.37 -5.59 -12.88
N VAL A 239 -20.50 -6.64 -12.10
CA VAL A 239 -20.71 -6.55 -10.66
C VAL A 239 -19.44 -7.00 -9.94
N SER A 240 -19.01 -6.19 -8.97
CA SER A 240 -17.91 -6.56 -8.04
C SER A 240 -18.50 -7.28 -6.84
N VAL A 241 -17.89 -8.39 -6.48
CA VAL A 241 -18.25 -9.18 -5.30
C VAL A 241 -16.99 -9.39 -4.47
N SER A 242 -16.98 -8.83 -3.27
CA SER A 242 -15.87 -8.98 -2.33
C SER A 242 -16.36 -9.61 -1.04
N PHE A 243 -15.53 -10.47 -0.46
CA PHE A 243 -15.74 -11.02 0.88
C PHE A 243 -14.66 -10.42 1.78
N VAL A 244 -15.07 -9.84 2.89
CA VAL A 244 -14.14 -9.23 3.85
C VAL A 244 -14.42 -9.77 5.24
N GLY A 245 -13.40 -10.25 5.93
CA GLY A 245 -13.54 -10.83 7.24
C GLY A 245 -12.32 -10.63 8.14
N ASP A 246 -12.57 -10.58 9.44
CA ASP A 246 -11.51 -10.56 10.45
C ASP A 246 -10.68 -11.84 10.37
N PHE A 247 -9.38 -11.66 10.54
CA PHE A 247 -8.44 -12.72 10.81
C PHE A 247 -7.78 -12.44 12.15
N ASP A 248 -8.31 -13.04 13.20
CA ASP A 248 -7.95 -12.79 14.60
C ASP A 248 -6.59 -13.38 14.98
N VAL A 249 -5.54 -12.99 14.22
CA VAL A 249 -4.17 -13.40 14.49
C VAL A 249 -3.22 -12.33 14.01
N THR A 250 -2.26 -11.96 14.86
CA THR A 250 -1.25 -10.98 14.48
C THR A 250 -0.29 -11.56 13.44
N SER A 251 0.31 -10.68 12.65
CA SER A 251 1.34 -11.07 11.67
C SER A 251 2.50 -11.82 12.32
N ARG A 252 2.87 -11.45 13.55
CA ARG A 252 3.99 -12.07 14.29
C ARG A 252 3.75 -13.54 14.58
N GLU A 253 2.53 -13.91 14.97
CA GLU A 253 2.20 -15.30 15.36
C GLU A 253 2.05 -16.22 14.16
N ASN A 254 1.67 -15.68 12.99
CA ASN A 254 1.25 -16.47 11.84
C ASN A 254 1.90 -16.08 10.52
N SER A 255 3.11 -15.55 10.55
CA SER A 255 3.82 -15.14 9.33
C SER A 255 4.00 -16.28 8.33
N THR A 256 4.30 -17.49 8.81
CA THR A 256 4.46 -18.67 7.93
C THR A 256 3.11 -19.05 7.31
N PHE A 257 2.03 -19.10 8.10
CA PHE A 257 0.69 -19.31 7.57
C PHE A 257 0.32 -18.28 6.50
N ALA A 258 0.59 -17.01 6.75
CA ALA A 258 0.29 -15.93 5.81
C ALA A 258 1.01 -16.10 4.46
N LEU A 259 2.30 -16.51 4.47
CA LEU A 259 3.04 -16.82 3.25
C LEU A 259 2.38 -17.95 2.45
N PHE A 260 2.04 -19.05 3.14
CA PHE A 260 1.37 -20.18 2.49
C PHE A 260 -0.03 -19.80 1.99
N TYR A 261 -0.80 -19.04 2.79
CA TYR A 261 -2.14 -18.64 2.41
C TYR A 261 -2.14 -17.81 1.11
N TYR A 262 -1.26 -16.83 1.01
CA TYR A 262 -1.15 -16.00 -0.19
C TYR A 262 -0.82 -16.84 -1.43
N GLU A 263 0.22 -17.66 -1.35
CA GLU A 263 0.67 -18.48 -2.48
C GLU A 263 -0.33 -19.60 -2.83
N TYR A 264 -0.95 -20.21 -1.82
CA TYR A 264 -1.93 -21.28 -1.99
C TYR A 264 -3.22 -20.78 -2.67
N GLU A 265 -3.69 -19.58 -2.34
CA GLU A 265 -4.94 -19.04 -2.84
C GLU A 265 -4.80 -18.31 -4.17
N ASN A 266 -3.66 -17.68 -4.43
CA ASN A 266 -3.49 -16.75 -5.55
C ASN A 266 -2.69 -17.33 -6.72
N GLY A 267 -2.66 -16.57 -7.81
CA GLY A 267 -1.97 -16.94 -9.04
C GLY A 267 -2.74 -17.96 -9.89
N LEU A 268 -2.16 -18.30 -11.03
CA LEU A 268 -2.77 -19.22 -11.99
C LEU A 268 -2.93 -20.66 -11.47
N ASN A 269 -2.08 -21.03 -10.50
CA ASN A 269 -2.11 -22.34 -9.85
C ASN A 269 -2.81 -22.30 -8.49
N GLY A 270 -3.26 -21.13 -8.03
CA GLY A 270 -3.91 -20.96 -6.76
C GLY A 270 -5.31 -21.57 -6.70
N ARG A 271 -5.74 -21.95 -5.50
CA ARG A 271 -7.05 -22.58 -5.28
C ARG A 271 -8.20 -21.69 -5.72
N THR A 272 -8.17 -20.42 -5.34
CA THR A 272 -9.24 -19.47 -5.67
C THR A 272 -9.42 -19.31 -7.17
N PHE A 273 -8.31 -19.18 -7.90
CA PHE A 273 -8.34 -19.09 -9.34
C PHE A 273 -8.92 -20.37 -10.00
N LYS A 274 -8.45 -21.54 -9.56
CA LYS A 274 -8.91 -22.84 -10.09
C LYS A 274 -10.40 -23.08 -9.83
N GLU A 275 -10.86 -22.82 -8.60
CA GLU A 275 -12.25 -23.07 -8.24
C GLU A 275 -13.23 -22.14 -8.96
N ILE A 276 -12.91 -20.87 -9.10
CA ILE A 276 -13.84 -19.87 -9.61
C ILE A 276 -13.69 -19.66 -11.12
N ARG A 277 -12.47 -19.52 -11.61
CA ARG A 277 -12.24 -19.22 -13.03
C ARG A 277 -12.20 -20.47 -13.89
N GLU A 278 -11.34 -21.42 -13.56
CA GLU A 278 -11.15 -22.62 -14.41
C GLU A 278 -12.32 -23.58 -14.34
N LYS A 279 -12.80 -23.91 -13.15
CA LYS A 279 -13.90 -24.90 -13.00
C LYS A 279 -15.29 -24.32 -13.26
N LYS A 280 -15.53 -23.06 -12.88
CA LYS A 280 -16.88 -22.45 -12.94
C LYS A 280 -17.02 -21.37 -14.02
N GLY A 281 -15.92 -20.85 -14.55
CA GLY A 281 -15.94 -19.83 -15.58
C GLY A 281 -16.60 -18.52 -15.15
N LEU A 282 -16.56 -18.18 -13.88
CA LEU A 282 -17.35 -17.08 -13.31
C LEU A 282 -16.67 -15.72 -13.41
N THR A 283 -15.34 -15.66 -13.51
CA THR A 283 -14.60 -14.39 -13.48
C THR A 283 -13.38 -14.42 -14.38
N TYR A 284 -12.93 -13.24 -14.77
CA TYR A 284 -11.63 -13.05 -15.44
C TYR A 284 -10.50 -12.83 -14.43
N SER A 285 -10.80 -12.25 -13.25
CA SER A 285 -9.85 -12.01 -12.18
C SER A 285 -10.48 -12.23 -10.82
N ILE A 286 -9.73 -12.86 -9.94
CA ILE A 286 -10.07 -13.02 -8.54
C ILE A 286 -8.79 -13.02 -7.73
N SER A 287 -8.79 -12.33 -6.61
CA SER A 287 -7.67 -12.31 -5.66
C SER A 287 -8.16 -12.63 -4.26
N ASN A 288 -7.30 -13.26 -3.47
CA ASN A 288 -7.56 -13.61 -2.09
C ASN A 288 -6.34 -13.19 -1.27
N VAL A 289 -6.50 -12.18 -0.42
CA VAL A 289 -5.41 -11.54 0.31
C VAL A 289 -5.63 -11.64 1.81
N LEU A 290 -4.61 -12.07 2.52
CA LEU A 290 -4.51 -11.92 3.97
C LEU A 290 -3.64 -10.70 4.26
N MET A 291 -4.26 -9.62 4.73
CA MET A 291 -3.57 -8.39 5.09
C MET A 291 -3.17 -8.44 6.56
N GLY A 292 -1.86 -8.51 6.79
CA GLY A 292 -1.29 -8.44 8.14
C GLY A 292 -0.83 -7.02 8.44
N LEU A 293 -1.40 -6.43 9.49
CA LEU A 293 -0.98 -5.15 10.05
C LEU A 293 -0.30 -5.40 11.41
N GLU A 294 0.28 -4.37 12.00
CA GLU A 294 0.97 -4.51 13.30
C GLU A 294 0.06 -5.08 14.40
N LYS A 295 -1.17 -4.59 14.47
CA LYS A 295 -2.11 -4.95 15.54
C LYS A 295 -3.38 -5.66 15.05
N TYR A 296 -3.51 -5.83 13.75
CA TYR A 296 -4.74 -6.32 13.14
C TYR A 296 -4.46 -7.10 11.87
N SER A 297 -5.32 -8.04 11.55
CA SER A 297 -5.27 -8.75 10.26
C SER A 297 -6.68 -8.99 9.74
N TYR A 298 -6.82 -9.01 8.43
CA TYR A 298 -8.08 -9.33 7.77
C TYR A 298 -7.85 -10.08 6.45
N ILE A 299 -8.89 -10.75 5.99
CA ILE A 299 -8.90 -11.43 4.69
C ILE A 299 -9.87 -10.69 3.78
N ALA A 300 -9.46 -10.45 2.55
CA ALA A 300 -10.30 -9.91 1.50
C ALA A 300 -10.21 -10.80 0.26
N VAL A 301 -11.38 -11.22 -0.25
CA VAL A 301 -11.50 -11.94 -1.52
C VAL A 301 -12.21 -11.00 -2.49
N ASP A 302 -11.48 -10.48 -3.46
CA ASP A 302 -11.99 -9.51 -4.44
C ASP A 302 -12.20 -10.17 -5.79
N SER A 303 -13.36 -9.96 -6.37
CA SER A 303 -13.73 -10.51 -7.67
C SER A 303 -14.68 -9.62 -8.45
N SER A 304 -14.81 -9.87 -9.72
CA SER A 304 -15.85 -9.28 -10.56
C SER A 304 -16.40 -10.33 -11.54
N THR A 305 -17.67 -10.19 -11.88
CA THR A 305 -18.35 -11.11 -12.79
C THR A 305 -19.43 -10.39 -13.58
N GLN A 306 -20.05 -11.09 -14.53
CA GLN A 306 -21.23 -10.59 -15.25
C GLN A 306 -22.42 -10.45 -14.30
N ASN A 307 -23.30 -9.49 -14.56
CA ASN A 307 -24.44 -9.19 -13.68
C ASN A 307 -25.31 -10.41 -13.41
N GLU A 308 -25.58 -11.22 -14.43
CA GLU A 308 -26.41 -12.42 -14.33
C GLU A 308 -25.75 -13.58 -13.57
N LYS A 309 -24.43 -13.51 -13.35
CA LYS A 309 -23.67 -14.53 -12.63
C LYS A 309 -23.37 -14.17 -11.18
N MET A 310 -23.90 -13.08 -10.68
CA MET A 310 -23.60 -12.58 -9.33
C MET A 310 -23.83 -13.65 -8.24
N TYR A 311 -25.01 -14.30 -8.26
CA TYR A 311 -25.33 -15.32 -7.25
C TYR A 311 -24.44 -16.56 -7.37
N GLU A 312 -24.15 -16.99 -8.58
CA GLU A 312 -23.23 -18.12 -8.82
C GLU A 312 -21.83 -17.79 -8.27
N MET A 313 -21.38 -16.54 -8.41
CA MET A 313 -20.11 -16.08 -7.87
C MET A 313 -20.11 -16.09 -6.34
N ILE A 314 -21.14 -15.53 -5.72
CA ILE A 314 -21.28 -15.53 -4.26
C ILE A 314 -21.29 -16.95 -3.72
N ASP A 315 -22.14 -17.82 -4.28
CA ASP A 315 -22.27 -19.20 -3.83
C ASP A 315 -20.99 -20.00 -4.10
N GLY A 316 -20.31 -19.74 -5.22
CA GLY A 316 -19.05 -20.36 -5.55
C GLY A 316 -17.93 -20.05 -4.57
N ILE A 317 -17.81 -18.79 -4.14
CA ILE A 317 -16.85 -18.41 -3.10
C ILE A 317 -17.23 -19.01 -1.75
N ARG A 318 -18.51 -18.98 -1.38
CA ARG A 318 -19.02 -19.56 -0.12
C ARG A 318 -18.78 -21.06 -0.02
N GLU A 319 -18.70 -21.76 -1.12
CA GLU A 319 -18.47 -23.21 -1.15
C GLU A 319 -17.10 -23.60 -0.60
N PHE A 320 -16.06 -22.81 -0.86
CA PHE A 320 -14.70 -23.14 -0.42
C PHE A 320 -14.16 -22.24 0.70
N LEU A 321 -14.59 -20.99 0.78
CA LEU A 321 -14.07 -20.05 1.78
C LEU A 321 -14.44 -20.47 3.19
N GLY A 322 -13.42 -20.70 4.01
CA GLY A 322 -13.61 -21.15 5.38
C GLY A 322 -13.97 -22.64 5.53
N ASN A 323 -13.87 -23.42 4.47
CA ASN A 323 -14.15 -24.86 4.51
C ASN A 323 -12.83 -25.66 4.46
N PRO A 324 -12.34 -26.19 5.61
CA PRO A 324 -11.09 -26.94 5.65
C PRO A 324 -11.13 -28.26 4.88
N ASP A 325 -12.33 -28.84 4.64
CA ASP A 325 -12.47 -30.07 3.88
C ASP A 325 -12.20 -29.88 2.38
N LYS A 326 -12.21 -28.64 1.92
CA LYS A 326 -11.85 -28.25 0.54
C LYS A 326 -10.36 -27.97 0.36
N LEU A 327 -9.55 -28.09 1.41
CA LEU A 327 -8.10 -27.97 1.29
C LEU A 327 -7.49 -29.22 0.66
N ASP A 328 -6.57 -29.01 -0.25
CA ASP A 328 -5.89 -30.03 -1.04
C ASP A 328 -4.43 -30.17 -0.62
N LYS A 329 -4.05 -31.37 -0.14
CA LYS A 329 -2.69 -31.64 0.32
C LYS A 329 -1.67 -31.52 -0.82
N LYS A 330 -2.00 -31.97 -2.02
CA LYS A 330 -1.09 -31.88 -3.16
C LYS A 330 -0.84 -30.41 -3.54
N LEU A 331 -1.88 -29.61 -3.58
CA LEU A 331 -1.73 -28.16 -3.82
C LEU A 331 -0.90 -27.49 -2.73
N PHE A 332 -1.06 -27.89 -1.48
CA PHE A 332 -0.21 -27.40 -0.38
C PHE A 332 1.27 -27.76 -0.61
N GLU A 333 1.58 -28.99 -1.00
CA GLU A 333 2.95 -29.44 -1.26
C GLU A 333 3.54 -28.70 -2.48
N ASP A 334 2.75 -28.46 -3.52
CA ASP A 334 3.17 -27.68 -4.69
C ASP A 334 3.44 -26.22 -4.29
N THR A 335 2.59 -25.63 -3.46
CA THR A 335 2.77 -24.30 -2.87
C THR A 335 4.07 -24.22 -2.06
N LYS A 336 4.30 -25.20 -1.21
CA LYS A 336 5.53 -25.30 -0.40
C LYS A 336 6.77 -25.33 -1.27
N GLN A 337 6.76 -26.13 -2.33
CA GLN A 337 7.88 -26.19 -3.27
C GLN A 337 8.11 -24.87 -3.99
N SER A 338 7.03 -24.19 -4.39
CA SER A 338 7.10 -22.86 -5.00
C SER A 338 7.74 -21.84 -4.05
N LEU A 339 7.34 -21.82 -2.80
CA LEU A 339 7.91 -20.95 -1.78
C LEU A 339 9.38 -21.26 -1.51
N ILE A 340 9.75 -22.55 -1.46
CA ILE A 340 11.14 -22.97 -1.29
C ILE A 340 11.99 -22.45 -2.45
N ASN A 341 11.54 -22.64 -3.68
CA ASN A 341 12.25 -22.16 -4.86
C ASN A 341 12.41 -20.65 -4.86
N GLU A 342 11.36 -19.92 -4.50
CA GLU A 342 11.42 -18.45 -4.38
C GLU A 342 12.48 -18.00 -3.38
N TYR A 343 12.51 -18.59 -2.19
CA TYR A 343 13.47 -18.21 -1.15
C TYR A 343 14.89 -18.71 -1.39
N GLU A 344 15.07 -19.77 -2.17
CA GLU A 344 16.41 -20.26 -2.56
C GLU A 344 16.97 -19.53 -3.77
N ASP A 345 16.15 -19.27 -4.79
CA ASP A 345 16.59 -18.84 -6.12
C ASP A 345 16.39 -17.34 -6.39
N GLN A 346 15.39 -16.72 -5.77
CA GLN A 346 15.08 -15.31 -6.00
C GLN A 346 15.70 -14.44 -4.91
N ALA A 347 16.81 -13.80 -5.23
CA ALA A 347 17.39 -12.78 -4.38
C ALA A 347 16.68 -11.44 -4.59
N LEU A 348 16.30 -10.80 -3.48
CA LEU A 348 15.86 -9.42 -3.50
C LEU A 348 17.04 -8.50 -3.81
N LYS A 349 16.78 -7.42 -4.54
CA LYS A 349 17.79 -6.45 -4.97
C LYS A 349 17.40 -5.03 -4.59
N GLY A 350 18.42 -4.21 -4.33
CA GLY A 350 18.26 -2.76 -4.14
C GLY A 350 17.16 -2.41 -3.13
N TYR A 351 16.26 -1.54 -3.56
CA TYR A 351 15.14 -1.03 -2.74
C TYR A 351 14.23 -2.15 -2.19
N ALA A 352 13.98 -3.20 -2.99
CA ALA A 352 13.14 -4.32 -2.54
C ALA A 352 13.75 -5.06 -1.35
N LEU A 353 15.06 -5.19 -1.30
CA LEU A 353 15.77 -5.80 -0.17
C LEU A 353 15.62 -4.96 1.11
N TYR A 354 15.78 -3.65 1.00
CA TYR A 354 15.54 -2.72 2.10
C TYR A 354 14.10 -2.78 2.59
N LYS A 355 13.16 -2.71 1.66
CA LYS A 355 11.72 -2.65 1.99
C LYS A 355 11.24 -3.92 2.68
N ASP A 356 11.66 -5.08 2.20
CA ASP A 356 11.39 -6.37 2.83
C ASP A 356 11.88 -6.40 4.29
N TYR A 357 13.11 -5.98 4.51
CA TYR A 357 13.68 -5.92 5.86
C TYR A 357 12.94 -4.94 6.76
N SER A 358 12.73 -3.70 6.31
CA SER A 358 12.09 -2.63 7.08
C SER A 358 10.66 -2.98 7.48
N GLU A 359 9.86 -3.54 6.56
CA GLU A 359 8.49 -3.96 6.85
C GLU A 359 8.44 -5.13 7.85
N LYS A 360 9.31 -6.12 7.67
CA LYS A 360 9.40 -7.25 8.62
C LYS A 360 9.82 -6.79 10.01
N GLU A 361 10.80 -5.89 10.09
CA GLU A 361 11.23 -5.31 11.37
C GLU A 361 10.09 -4.56 12.06
N TYR A 362 9.36 -3.74 11.30
CA TYR A 362 8.20 -3.00 11.80
C TYR A 362 7.10 -3.93 12.34
N LEU A 363 6.79 -5.00 11.60
CA LEU A 363 5.78 -5.99 12.01
C LEU A 363 6.28 -6.97 13.08
N GLY A 364 7.57 -6.92 13.45
CA GLY A 364 8.18 -7.84 14.41
C GLY A 364 8.34 -9.26 13.87
N LEU A 365 8.50 -9.41 12.55
CA LEU A 365 8.68 -10.69 11.88
C LEU A 365 10.16 -11.06 11.76
N GLU A 366 10.43 -12.33 11.45
CA GLU A 366 11.79 -12.80 11.14
C GLU A 366 12.30 -12.10 9.87
N THR A 367 13.46 -11.47 9.96
CA THR A 367 14.10 -10.76 8.85
C THR A 367 15.12 -11.61 8.09
N ASP A 368 15.65 -12.67 8.72
CA ASP A 368 16.65 -13.56 8.10
C ASP A 368 15.95 -14.54 7.14
N ARG A 369 16.20 -14.37 5.85
CA ARG A 369 15.61 -15.22 4.80
C ARG A 369 15.96 -16.69 4.96
N SER A 370 17.15 -17.04 5.48
CA SER A 370 17.51 -18.44 5.70
C SER A 370 16.69 -19.08 6.82
N LYS A 371 16.36 -18.33 7.85
CA LYS A 371 15.46 -18.78 8.93
C LYS A 371 14.02 -18.90 8.45
N ILE A 372 13.56 -17.96 7.63
CA ILE A 372 12.23 -18.03 6.99
C ILE A 372 12.14 -19.28 6.12
N LEU A 373 13.17 -19.55 5.30
CA LEU A 373 13.23 -20.74 4.46
C LEU A 373 13.17 -22.03 5.30
N SER A 374 13.88 -22.07 6.42
CA SER A 374 13.84 -23.21 7.34
C SER A 374 12.43 -23.46 7.91
N LYS A 375 11.72 -22.38 8.25
CA LYS A 375 10.31 -22.46 8.70
C LYS A 375 9.40 -22.95 7.58
N ILE A 376 9.57 -22.50 6.35
CA ILE A 376 8.82 -22.96 5.19
C ILE A 376 9.04 -24.46 4.98
N LYS A 377 10.29 -24.93 4.99
CA LYS A 377 10.64 -26.35 4.82
C LYS A 377 10.03 -27.24 5.92
N ALA A 378 9.93 -26.74 7.14
CA ALA A 378 9.37 -27.47 8.28
C ALA A 378 7.85 -27.44 8.35
N TYR A 379 7.20 -26.48 7.69
CA TYR A 379 5.74 -26.29 7.79
C TYR A 379 4.98 -27.43 7.13
N THR A 380 3.94 -27.97 7.81
CA THR A 380 3.19 -29.14 7.36
C THR A 380 1.77 -28.77 6.92
N PHE A 381 1.19 -29.59 6.07
CA PHE A 381 -0.21 -29.47 5.69
C PHE A 381 -1.16 -29.52 6.89
N GLU A 382 -0.84 -30.35 7.89
CA GLU A 382 -1.66 -30.47 9.10
C GLU A 382 -1.65 -29.18 9.92
N GLU A 383 -0.49 -28.52 10.03
CA GLU A 383 -0.38 -27.21 10.68
C GLU A 383 -1.17 -26.13 9.92
N TYR A 384 -1.05 -26.10 8.60
CA TYR A 384 -1.80 -25.17 7.74
C TYR A 384 -3.31 -25.38 7.87
N LYS A 385 -3.78 -26.61 7.75
CA LYS A 385 -5.19 -26.99 7.87
C LYS A 385 -5.76 -26.65 9.23
N LYS A 386 -5.00 -26.88 10.30
CA LYS A 386 -5.40 -26.54 11.66
C LYS A 386 -5.63 -25.04 11.81
N MET A 387 -4.66 -24.23 11.41
CA MET A 387 -4.77 -22.78 11.48
C MET A 387 -5.94 -22.27 10.62
N TYR A 388 -6.06 -22.76 9.40
CA TYR A 388 -7.18 -22.44 8.51
C TYR A 388 -8.53 -22.77 9.16
N SER A 389 -8.66 -23.96 9.69
CA SER A 389 -9.89 -24.43 10.36
C SER A 389 -10.28 -23.60 11.57
N GLU A 390 -9.29 -23.17 12.35
CA GLU A 390 -9.54 -22.41 13.59
C GLU A 390 -9.84 -20.93 13.31
N LYS A 391 -9.24 -20.34 12.29
CA LYS A 391 -9.22 -18.88 12.09
C LYS A 391 -9.96 -18.39 10.85
N VAL A 392 -10.01 -19.16 9.78
CA VAL A 392 -10.72 -18.77 8.56
C VAL A 392 -12.12 -19.36 8.57
N LYS A 393 -13.11 -18.58 8.99
CA LYS A 393 -14.51 -19.03 9.12
C LYS A 393 -15.42 -18.18 8.25
N LEU A 394 -16.26 -18.82 7.44
CA LEU A 394 -17.21 -18.13 6.58
C LEU A 394 -18.11 -17.15 7.37
N SER A 395 -18.47 -17.50 8.61
CA SER A 395 -19.28 -16.65 9.50
C SER A 395 -18.59 -15.33 9.91
N ASN A 396 -17.29 -15.21 9.71
CA ASN A 396 -16.57 -13.97 9.98
C ASN A 396 -16.64 -12.97 8.82
N PHE A 397 -17.10 -13.39 7.65
CA PHE A 397 -17.10 -12.57 6.44
C PHE A 397 -18.42 -11.83 6.24
N SER A 398 -18.29 -10.59 5.76
CA SER A 398 -19.37 -9.85 5.12
C SER A 398 -19.13 -9.80 3.62
N ILE A 399 -20.20 -9.60 2.86
CA ILE A 399 -20.16 -9.50 1.40
C ILE A 399 -20.29 -8.03 1.01
N VAL A 400 -19.43 -7.56 0.11
CA VAL A 400 -19.45 -6.19 -0.41
C VAL A 400 -19.73 -6.27 -1.91
N ILE A 401 -20.85 -5.70 -2.34
CA ILE A 401 -21.32 -5.75 -3.72
C ILE A 401 -21.38 -4.33 -4.28
N SER A 402 -20.81 -4.14 -5.46
CA SER A 402 -20.87 -2.90 -6.21
C SER A 402 -21.25 -3.21 -7.66
N GLY A 403 -22.33 -2.61 -8.14
CA GLY A 403 -22.82 -2.83 -9.50
C GLY A 403 -24.08 -1.99 -9.77
N ASN A 404 -24.57 -2.08 -11.03
CA ASN A 404 -25.79 -1.42 -11.43
C ASN A 404 -27.00 -2.16 -10.85
N THR A 405 -27.64 -1.59 -9.84
CA THR A 405 -28.76 -2.22 -9.14
C THR A 405 -30.01 -2.43 -10.00
N ASP A 406 -30.11 -1.74 -11.15
CA ASP A 406 -31.17 -1.97 -12.13
C ASP A 406 -30.92 -3.23 -12.99
N LYS A 407 -29.69 -3.73 -13.02
CA LYS A 407 -29.25 -4.88 -13.83
C LYS A 407 -28.97 -6.14 -13.02
N ILE A 408 -28.92 -6.04 -11.69
CA ILE A 408 -28.74 -7.17 -10.79
C ILE A 408 -30.00 -7.39 -9.94
N ASN A 409 -30.28 -8.65 -9.61
CA ASN A 409 -31.38 -8.96 -8.71
C ASN A 409 -30.94 -8.77 -7.25
N VAL A 410 -31.31 -7.66 -6.64
CA VAL A 410 -30.92 -7.36 -5.25
C VAL A 410 -31.80 -8.05 -4.19
N THR A 411 -33.01 -8.48 -4.54
CA THR A 411 -33.98 -9.04 -3.60
C THR A 411 -33.51 -10.35 -2.94
N GLY A 412 -32.78 -11.19 -3.68
CA GLY A 412 -32.28 -12.45 -3.17
C GLY A 412 -31.06 -12.34 -2.26
N LEU A 413 -30.47 -11.16 -2.12
CA LEU A 413 -29.27 -10.95 -1.29
C LEU A 413 -29.53 -11.08 0.20
N GLU A 414 -30.78 -10.91 0.65
CA GLU A 414 -31.19 -11.03 2.06
C GLU A 414 -30.85 -12.41 2.64
N LYS A 415 -30.81 -13.45 1.82
CA LYS A 415 -30.43 -14.80 2.29
C LYS A 415 -29.01 -14.91 2.82
N TYR A 416 -28.12 -13.96 2.45
CA TYR A 416 -26.74 -13.95 2.93
C TYR A 416 -26.53 -13.07 4.16
N GLY A 417 -27.45 -12.18 4.46
CA GLY A 417 -27.39 -11.27 5.61
C GLY A 417 -28.19 -10.00 5.41
N GLU A 418 -28.25 -9.18 6.44
CA GLU A 418 -28.86 -7.85 6.36
C GLU A 418 -28.18 -7.01 5.31
N ILE A 419 -28.98 -6.38 4.44
CA ILE A 419 -28.49 -5.50 3.39
C ILE A 419 -28.29 -4.08 3.95
N ILE A 420 -27.08 -3.55 3.79
CA ILE A 420 -26.73 -2.19 4.15
C ILE A 420 -26.30 -1.45 2.88
N GLU A 421 -27.04 -0.42 2.53
CA GLU A 421 -26.74 0.41 1.36
C GLU A 421 -25.60 1.36 1.69
N LEU A 422 -24.56 1.39 0.83
CA LEU A 422 -23.47 2.34 0.85
C LEU A 422 -23.63 3.30 -0.35
N THR A 423 -24.18 4.48 -0.10
CA THR A 423 -24.36 5.50 -1.14
C THR A 423 -23.00 6.16 -1.47
N PRO A 424 -22.83 6.74 -2.67
CA PRO A 424 -21.64 7.54 -2.97
C PRO A 424 -21.38 8.65 -1.95
N GLU A 425 -22.43 9.24 -1.40
CA GLU A 425 -22.36 10.29 -0.37
C GLU A 425 -21.73 9.74 0.93
N ILE A 426 -22.11 8.54 1.37
CA ILE A 426 -21.53 7.88 2.54
C ILE A 426 -20.04 7.58 2.26
N LEU A 427 -19.74 6.98 1.10
CA LEU A 427 -18.41 6.55 0.73
C LEU A 427 -17.39 7.69 0.60
N THR A 428 -17.83 8.87 0.19
CA THR A 428 -16.98 10.04 -0.08
C THR A 428 -17.03 11.11 1.01
N GLY A 429 -17.90 10.93 2.01
CA GLY A 429 -18.08 11.87 3.11
C GLY A 429 -18.98 13.06 2.79
N ALA A 430 -19.70 13.04 1.68
CA ALA A 430 -20.65 14.10 1.32
C ALA A 430 -21.84 14.18 2.27
N ASP A 431 -22.19 13.10 2.94
CA ASP A 431 -23.26 13.02 3.94
C ASP A 431 -22.94 13.74 5.27
N LYS A 432 -21.68 14.13 5.46
CA LYS A 432 -21.19 14.82 6.67
C LYS A 432 -21.30 16.36 6.59
N LYS A 433 -21.93 16.91 5.55
CA LYS A 433 -22.07 18.35 5.34
C LYS A 433 -23.19 18.96 6.19
#